data_69777fd1d0339449aca5ce1a7be8b0cf
#
_entry.id   69777fd1d0339449aca5ce1a7be8b0cf
#
_cell.length_a   1.000
_cell.length_b   1.000
_cell.length_c   1.000
_cell.angle_alpha   90.00
_cell.angle_beta   90.00
_cell.angle_gamma   90.00
#
_symmetry.space_group_name_H-M   'P 1'
#
loop_
_entity.id
_entity.type
_entity.pdbx_description
1 polymer ?
#
loop_
_entity_poly.entity_id
_entity_poly.type
_entity_poly.pdbx_seq_one_letter_code
_entity_poly.pdbx_strand_id
1 'polypeptide(L)'
;MRLALADALLRRVAGPDPDEARARIHLAPGPRWFDPDSPIGRVHADASMFVGGVRALLLQSLHPRAMTAVAEHSAYRMDPWGRLRNTAEFIAATTFGTTEASERAVAIVKAVHKRVYGTMPDGAGYTASDPHLLSWVHLGETESFLLAHQRFGRHPLDDAGCDEYVAQTAVVARALGVEDPPVTVAGLRAQLAGFRGELASTDAARGVATFLLHTPPVPWVARPGYALVASGALALLPVWARRELGVRAPAAFDPLRRVGGTAITATIRWTLDSKAPGAARENGAARENGAEPAPGRHGIPDGPRRPLRTLGGT
;
A
#
# COMPACT_ATOMS: atom_id res chain seq x y z
N MET A 1 -13.43 0.04 22.45
CA MET A 1 -12.66 1.16 21.89
C MET A 1 -11.79 0.75 20.69
N ARG A 2 -10.90 -0.26 20.81
CA ARG A 2 -10.02 -0.72 19.70
C ARG A 2 -10.79 -1.16 18.45
N LEU A 3 -11.82 -2.02 18.58
CA LEU A 3 -12.66 -2.47 17.48
C LEU A 3 -13.40 -1.30 16.77
N ALA A 4 -13.95 -0.36 17.53
CA ALA A 4 -14.63 0.80 16.97
C ALA A 4 -13.65 1.70 16.17
N LEU A 5 -12.41 1.81 16.61
CA LEU A 5 -11.36 2.55 15.88
C LEU A 5 -10.98 1.82 14.60
N ALA A 6 -10.84 0.48 14.65
CA ALA A 6 -10.62 -0.34 13.46
C ALA A 6 -11.75 -0.21 12.45
N ASP A 7 -13.00 -0.28 12.90
CA ASP A 7 -14.18 -0.09 12.03
C ASP A 7 -14.20 1.28 11.37
N ALA A 8 -13.94 2.32 12.15
CA ALA A 8 -13.90 3.69 11.62
C ALA A 8 -12.81 3.86 10.55
N LEU A 9 -11.62 3.27 10.76
CA LEU A 9 -10.52 3.33 9.80
C LEU A 9 -10.86 2.52 8.54
N LEU A 10 -11.34 1.28 8.69
CA LEU A 10 -11.68 0.40 7.57
C LEU A 10 -12.80 0.98 6.72
N ARG A 11 -13.86 1.53 7.33
CA ARG A 11 -14.94 2.22 6.59
C ARG A 11 -14.43 3.40 5.77
N ARG A 12 -13.40 4.10 6.23
CA ARG A 12 -12.79 5.21 5.49
C ARG A 12 -12.00 4.74 4.27
N VAL A 13 -11.28 3.62 4.38
CA VAL A 13 -10.38 3.12 3.34
C VAL A 13 -11.09 2.13 2.41
N ALA A 14 -11.88 1.19 2.95
CA ALA A 14 -12.52 0.11 2.20
C ALA A 14 -14.03 0.35 1.92
N GLY A 15 -14.58 1.48 2.39
CA GLY A 15 -15.99 1.81 2.14
C GLY A 15 -16.94 1.41 3.29
N PRO A 16 -18.26 1.54 3.08
CA PRO A 16 -19.27 1.34 4.12
C PRO A 16 -19.29 -0.10 4.65
N ASP A 17 -19.02 -1.08 3.79
CA ASP A 17 -19.04 -2.51 4.10
C ASP A 17 -17.66 -3.15 3.91
N PRO A 18 -16.70 -2.91 4.84
CA PRO A 18 -15.33 -3.40 4.69
C PRO A 18 -15.22 -4.92 4.76
N ASP A 19 -16.14 -5.60 5.46
CA ASP A 19 -16.14 -7.06 5.56
C ASP A 19 -16.60 -7.70 4.25
N GLU A 20 -17.60 -7.14 3.56
CA GLU A 20 -18.03 -7.56 2.22
C GLU A 20 -16.91 -7.31 1.18
N ALA A 21 -16.31 -6.12 1.20
CA ALA A 21 -15.18 -5.78 0.33
C ALA A 21 -14.01 -6.76 0.52
N ARG A 22 -13.72 -7.10 1.77
CA ARG A 22 -12.72 -8.11 2.10
C ARG A 22 -13.08 -9.49 1.57
N ALA A 23 -14.31 -9.95 1.80
CA ALA A 23 -14.76 -11.26 1.30
C ALA A 23 -14.64 -11.34 -0.22
N ARG A 24 -15.10 -10.32 -0.93
CA ARG A 24 -15.05 -10.23 -2.40
C ARG A 24 -13.61 -10.28 -2.92
N ILE A 25 -12.65 -9.64 -2.26
CA ILE A 25 -11.26 -9.54 -2.73
C ILE A 25 -10.43 -10.75 -2.25
N HIS A 26 -10.46 -11.08 -0.97
CA HIS A 26 -9.53 -12.04 -0.38
C HIS A 26 -10.08 -13.48 -0.35
N LEU A 27 -11.40 -13.67 -0.28
CA LEU A 27 -12.02 -15.00 -0.12
C LEU A 27 -12.64 -15.55 -1.39
N ALA A 28 -12.72 -14.76 -2.48
CA ALA A 28 -13.21 -15.25 -3.76
C ALA A 28 -12.32 -16.39 -4.27
N PRO A 29 -12.91 -17.52 -4.73
CA PRO A 29 -12.15 -18.62 -5.32
C PRO A 29 -11.64 -18.24 -6.70
N GLY A 30 -10.47 -18.79 -7.09
CA GLY A 30 -9.89 -18.60 -8.42
C GLY A 30 -8.40 -18.31 -8.39
N PRO A 31 -7.74 -18.35 -9.57
CA PRO A 31 -6.34 -18.02 -9.71
C PRO A 31 -6.09 -16.55 -9.35
N ARG A 32 -4.89 -16.22 -8.89
CA ARG A 32 -4.46 -14.88 -8.50
C ARG A 32 -3.17 -14.53 -9.23
N TRP A 33 -2.90 -13.25 -9.40
CA TRP A 33 -1.63 -12.80 -9.96
C TRP A 33 -0.46 -13.05 -9.00
N PHE A 34 -0.70 -12.92 -7.70
CA PHE A 34 0.32 -13.06 -6.67
C PHE A 34 -0.17 -13.94 -5.51
N ASP A 35 0.77 -14.62 -4.87
CA ASP A 35 0.54 -15.24 -3.58
C ASP A 35 0.35 -14.13 -2.51
N PRO A 36 -0.63 -14.23 -1.61
CA PRO A 36 -0.83 -13.26 -0.54
C PRO A 36 0.40 -13.08 0.38
N ASP A 37 1.25 -14.09 0.53
CA ASP A 37 2.46 -14.05 1.35
C ASP A 37 3.70 -13.58 0.56
N SER A 38 3.56 -13.34 -0.74
CA SER A 38 4.63 -12.80 -1.58
C SER A 38 5.02 -11.36 -1.17
N PRO A 39 6.17 -10.85 -1.61
CA PRO A 39 6.63 -9.50 -1.26
C PRO A 39 5.60 -8.41 -1.50
N ILE A 40 4.88 -8.42 -2.63
CA ILE A 40 3.83 -7.41 -2.89
C ILE A 40 2.67 -7.54 -1.90
N GLY A 41 2.25 -8.77 -1.57
CA GLY A 41 1.21 -9.01 -0.57
C GLY A 41 1.64 -8.51 0.81
N ARG A 42 2.87 -8.81 1.24
CA ARG A 42 3.42 -8.37 2.53
C ARG A 42 3.52 -6.85 2.65
N VAL A 43 3.97 -6.16 1.59
CA VAL A 43 4.08 -4.70 1.56
C VAL A 43 2.69 -4.07 1.59
N HIS A 44 1.77 -4.52 0.74
CA HIS A 44 0.47 -3.89 0.59
C HIS A 44 -0.52 -4.23 1.74
N ALA A 45 -0.29 -5.30 2.49
CA ALA A 45 -1.06 -5.60 3.70
C ALA A 45 -0.60 -4.82 4.94
N ASP A 46 0.60 -4.20 4.91
CA ASP A 46 1.18 -3.57 6.10
C ASP A 46 0.67 -2.15 6.33
N ALA A 47 0.53 -1.75 7.59
CA ALA A 47 0.10 -0.41 7.99
C ALA A 47 1.05 0.72 7.51
N SER A 48 2.30 0.42 7.13
CA SER A 48 3.23 1.36 6.53
C SER A 48 2.73 1.96 5.21
N MET A 49 1.77 1.30 4.54
CA MET A 49 1.09 1.82 3.35
C MET A 49 0.47 3.22 3.56
N PHE A 50 -0.01 3.54 4.75
CA PHE A 50 -0.53 4.87 5.04
C PHE A 50 0.55 5.95 4.91
N VAL A 51 1.76 5.68 5.39
CA VAL A 51 2.91 6.58 5.25
C VAL A 51 3.38 6.62 3.79
N GLY A 52 3.50 5.44 3.16
CA GLY A 52 3.88 5.31 1.75
C GLY A 52 2.94 6.05 0.82
N GLY A 53 1.63 5.97 1.03
CA GLY A 53 0.62 6.66 0.23
C GLY A 53 0.74 8.18 0.29
N VAL A 54 0.92 8.76 1.47
CA VAL A 54 1.15 10.21 1.61
C VAL A 54 2.45 10.62 0.91
N ARG A 55 3.54 9.82 1.06
CA ARG A 55 4.79 10.08 0.35
C ARG A 55 4.62 10.00 -1.16
N ALA A 56 3.92 8.99 -1.65
CA ALA A 56 3.65 8.81 -3.09
C ALA A 56 2.92 10.03 -3.67
N LEU A 57 1.85 10.47 -3.03
CA LEU A 57 1.08 11.63 -3.49
C LEU A 57 1.93 12.91 -3.53
N LEU A 58 2.76 13.15 -2.50
CA LEU A 58 3.68 14.29 -2.48
C LEU A 58 4.72 14.21 -3.61
N LEU A 59 5.32 13.05 -3.85
CA LEU A 59 6.33 12.86 -4.88
C LEU A 59 5.72 12.98 -6.29
N GLN A 60 4.62 12.27 -6.52
CA GLN A 60 3.94 12.24 -7.83
C GLN A 60 3.44 13.62 -8.27
N SER A 61 3.06 14.48 -7.31
CA SER A 61 2.59 15.84 -7.61
C SER A 61 3.66 16.75 -8.25
N LEU A 62 4.94 16.36 -8.17
CA LEU A 62 6.04 17.14 -8.77
C LEU A 62 6.15 17.02 -10.29
N HIS A 63 5.45 16.07 -10.93
CA HIS A 63 5.43 16.02 -12.40
C HIS A 63 4.30 16.93 -12.92
N PRO A 64 4.62 18.04 -13.65
CA PRO A 64 3.64 19.06 -14.03
C PRO A 64 2.44 18.50 -14.79
N ARG A 65 2.67 17.69 -15.84
CA ARG A 65 1.57 17.11 -16.66
C ARG A 65 0.70 16.17 -15.84
N ALA A 66 1.29 15.27 -15.04
CA ALA A 66 0.54 14.36 -14.18
C ALA A 66 -0.29 15.13 -13.13
N MET A 67 0.29 16.18 -12.55
CA MET A 67 -0.41 17.00 -11.56
C MET A 67 -1.54 17.84 -12.18
N THR A 68 -1.34 18.37 -13.38
CA THR A 68 -2.40 19.09 -14.12
C THR A 68 -3.56 18.15 -14.44
N ALA A 69 -3.29 16.93 -14.94
CA ALA A 69 -4.32 15.93 -15.18
C ALA A 69 -5.13 15.63 -13.89
N VAL A 70 -4.45 15.51 -12.75
CA VAL A 70 -5.11 15.31 -11.45
C VAL A 70 -5.90 16.55 -11.03
N ALA A 71 -5.37 17.74 -11.18
CA ALA A 71 -6.01 18.99 -10.75
C ALA A 71 -7.29 19.29 -11.54
N GLU A 72 -7.29 19.00 -12.84
CA GLU A 72 -8.42 19.31 -13.73
C GLU A 72 -9.49 18.23 -13.78
N HIS A 73 -9.11 16.94 -13.64
CA HIS A 73 -10.04 15.83 -13.85
C HIS A 73 -10.36 15.03 -12.58
N SER A 74 -9.68 15.30 -11.47
CA SER A 74 -9.93 14.55 -10.23
C SER A 74 -10.65 15.39 -9.20
N ALA A 75 -11.70 14.82 -8.64
CA ALA A 75 -12.44 15.42 -7.51
C ALA A 75 -11.69 15.33 -6.16
N TYR A 76 -10.34 15.20 -6.15
CA TYR A 76 -9.59 14.95 -4.91
C TYR A 76 -9.82 16.00 -3.80
N ARG A 77 -10.15 17.23 -4.17
CA ARG A 77 -10.50 18.30 -3.20
C ARG A 77 -11.95 18.21 -2.75
N MET A 78 -12.85 17.76 -3.61
CA MET A 78 -14.29 17.67 -3.33
C MET A 78 -14.65 16.34 -2.66
N ASP A 79 -14.07 15.22 -3.11
CA ASP A 79 -14.24 13.90 -2.52
C ASP A 79 -12.90 13.17 -2.36
N PRO A 80 -12.05 13.61 -1.42
CA PRO A 80 -10.75 12.98 -1.17
C PRO A 80 -10.88 11.53 -0.68
N TRP A 81 -11.95 11.23 0.03
CA TRP A 81 -12.18 9.87 0.55
C TRP A 81 -12.64 8.91 -0.54
N GLY A 82 -13.47 9.36 -1.48
CA GLY A 82 -13.84 8.55 -2.65
C GLY A 82 -12.64 8.21 -3.50
N ARG A 83 -11.75 9.18 -3.74
CA ARG A 83 -10.50 8.93 -4.46
C ARG A 83 -9.59 7.93 -3.73
N LEU A 84 -9.43 8.09 -2.41
CA LEU A 84 -8.64 7.15 -1.60
C LEU A 84 -9.22 5.73 -1.68
N ARG A 85 -10.54 5.59 -1.54
CA ARG A 85 -11.21 4.28 -1.65
C ARG A 85 -10.98 3.64 -3.01
N ASN A 86 -11.17 4.38 -4.10
CA ASN A 86 -10.98 3.84 -5.45
C ASN A 86 -9.53 3.38 -5.67
N THR A 87 -8.54 4.13 -5.16
CA THR A 87 -7.13 3.73 -5.23
C THR A 87 -6.85 2.51 -4.35
N ALA A 88 -7.37 2.49 -3.13
CA ALA A 88 -7.20 1.36 -2.21
C ALA A 88 -7.87 0.08 -2.76
N GLU A 89 -9.06 0.20 -3.36
CA GLU A 89 -9.76 -0.91 -4.00
C GLU A 89 -8.97 -1.45 -5.20
N PHE A 90 -8.43 -0.57 -6.04
CA PHE A 90 -7.56 -0.96 -7.16
C PHE A 90 -6.34 -1.75 -6.67
N ILE A 91 -5.60 -1.20 -5.69
CA ILE A 91 -4.42 -1.84 -5.12
C ILE A 91 -4.79 -3.20 -4.49
N ALA A 92 -5.89 -3.25 -3.73
CA ALA A 92 -6.34 -4.49 -3.10
C ALA A 92 -6.77 -5.53 -4.13
N ALA A 93 -7.52 -5.15 -5.18
CA ALA A 93 -7.96 -6.05 -6.23
C ALA A 93 -6.79 -6.63 -7.02
N THR A 94 -5.81 -5.80 -7.40
CA THR A 94 -4.64 -6.22 -8.18
C THR A 94 -3.61 -7.00 -7.37
N THR A 95 -3.58 -6.83 -6.04
CA THR A 95 -2.66 -7.55 -5.15
C THR A 95 -3.25 -8.86 -4.63
N PHE A 96 -4.50 -8.82 -4.16
CA PHE A 96 -5.13 -9.93 -3.42
C PHE A 96 -6.32 -10.56 -4.14
N GLY A 97 -6.84 -9.91 -5.17
CA GLY A 97 -8.00 -10.38 -5.91
C GLY A 97 -7.68 -11.56 -6.83
N THR A 98 -8.73 -12.17 -7.38
CA THR A 98 -8.57 -13.16 -8.46
C THR A 98 -8.03 -12.48 -9.72
N THR A 99 -7.46 -13.26 -10.63
CA THR A 99 -6.99 -12.78 -11.94
C THR A 99 -8.10 -11.98 -12.65
N GLU A 100 -9.32 -12.50 -12.65
CA GLU A 100 -10.48 -11.82 -13.25
C GLU A 100 -10.78 -10.46 -12.58
N ALA A 101 -10.71 -10.40 -11.24
CA ALA A 101 -10.92 -9.15 -10.50
C ALA A 101 -9.81 -8.13 -10.79
N SER A 102 -8.55 -8.58 -10.89
CA SER A 102 -7.40 -7.75 -11.24
C SER A 102 -7.53 -7.17 -12.65
N GLU A 103 -7.85 -8.00 -13.63
CA GLU A 103 -8.05 -7.59 -15.03
C GLU A 103 -9.22 -6.61 -15.16
N ARG A 104 -10.33 -6.85 -14.45
CA ARG A 104 -11.47 -5.93 -14.40
C ARG A 104 -11.09 -4.58 -13.81
N ALA A 105 -10.35 -4.57 -12.69
CA ALA A 105 -9.87 -3.34 -12.07
C ALA A 105 -8.96 -2.55 -13.01
N VAL A 106 -8.04 -3.21 -13.71
CA VAL A 106 -7.18 -2.61 -14.74
C VAL A 106 -8.01 -2.04 -15.89
N ALA A 107 -8.98 -2.79 -16.40
CA ALA A 107 -9.85 -2.33 -17.48
C ALA A 107 -10.63 -1.06 -17.11
N ILE A 108 -11.14 -0.98 -15.89
CA ILE A 108 -11.84 0.22 -15.37
C ILE A 108 -10.89 1.42 -15.35
N VAL A 109 -9.68 1.28 -14.79
CA VAL A 109 -8.71 2.37 -14.71
C VAL A 109 -8.29 2.82 -16.11
N LYS A 110 -8.01 1.90 -17.04
CA LYS A 110 -7.70 2.24 -18.44
C LYS A 110 -8.85 2.98 -19.12
N ALA A 111 -10.09 2.60 -18.88
CA ALA A 111 -11.27 3.28 -19.43
C ALA A 111 -11.42 4.71 -18.88
N VAL A 112 -11.10 4.94 -17.61
CA VAL A 112 -11.06 6.28 -17.00
C VAL A 112 -9.92 7.11 -17.61
N HIS A 113 -8.71 6.56 -17.68
CA HIS A 113 -7.53 7.28 -18.21
C HIS A 113 -7.71 7.73 -19.66
N LYS A 114 -8.40 6.97 -20.51
CA LYS A 114 -8.72 7.37 -21.90
C LYS A 114 -9.56 8.64 -21.98
N ARG A 115 -10.27 9.03 -20.93
CA ARG A 115 -11.11 10.24 -20.88
C ARG A 115 -10.41 11.43 -20.24
N VAL A 116 -9.21 11.22 -19.68
CA VAL A 116 -8.42 12.25 -19.01
C VAL A 116 -7.34 12.73 -19.97
N TYR A 117 -7.58 13.85 -20.61
CA TYR A 117 -6.64 14.53 -21.53
C TYR A 117 -6.91 16.03 -21.53
N GLY A 118 -5.94 16.81 -21.93
CA GLY A 118 -6.07 18.26 -21.99
C GLY A 118 -4.80 18.92 -22.50
N THR A 119 -4.68 20.22 -22.25
CA THR A 119 -3.55 21.04 -22.71
C THR A 119 -2.98 21.81 -21.53
N MET A 120 -1.67 21.78 -21.39
CA MET A 120 -0.93 22.57 -20.42
C MET A 120 -0.98 24.06 -20.76
N PRO A 121 -0.72 24.98 -19.81
CA PRO A 121 -0.65 26.42 -20.10
C PRO A 121 0.37 26.82 -21.16
N ASP A 122 1.40 26.02 -21.38
CA ASP A 122 2.44 26.20 -22.42
C ASP A 122 2.03 25.65 -23.79
N GLY A 123 0.80 25.13 -23.94
CA GLY A 123 0.29 24.53 -25.16
C GLY A 123 0.61 23.05 -25.36
N ALA A 124 1.42 22.44 -24.51
CA ALA A 124 1.73 20.99 -24.57
C ALA A 124 0.52 20.13 -24.18
N GLY A 125 0.20 19.12 -24.98
CA GLY A 125 -0.86 18.17 -24.65
C GLY A 125 -0.47 17.22 -23.53
N TYR A 126 -1.46 16.71 -22.78
CA TYR A 126 -1.30 15.59 -21.85
C TYR A 126 -2.46 14.61 -22.00
N THR A 127 -2.20 13.35 -21.69
CA THR A 127 -3.22 12.31 -21.49
C THR A 127 -2.80 11.38 -20.35
N ALA A 128 -3.76 10.95 -19.52
CA ALA A 128 -3.46 10.01 -18.46
C ALA A 128 -3.14 8.59 -18.97
N SER A 129 -3.35 8.34 -20.27
CA SER A 129 -2.97 7.08 -20.91
C SER A 129 -1.54 7.12 -21.49
N ASP A 130 -0.80 8.23 -21.35
CA ASP A 130 0.58 8.35 -21.80
C ASP A 130 1.46 7.35 -21.01
N PRO A 131 2.14 6.39 -21.67
CA PRO A 131 2.99 5.41 -21.01
C PRO A 131 4.09 6.04 -20.14
N HIS A 132 4.61 7.20 -20.55
CA HIS A 132 5.62 7.94 -19.78
C HIS A 132 5.05 8.48 -18.45
N LEU A 133 3.84 9.07 -18.49
CA LEU A 133 3.17 9.54 -17.27
C LEU A 133 2.73 8.37 -16.37
N LEU A 134 2.28 7.26 -16.96
CA LEU A 134 1.98 6.03 -16.20
C LEU A 134 3.23 5.48 -15.52
N SER A 135 4.39 5.51 -16.22
CA SER A 135 5.67 5.12 -15.64
C SER A 135 6.03 5.99 -14.44
N TRP A 136 5.92 7.32 -14.52
CA TRP A 136 6.18 8.21 -13.39
C TRP A 136 5.34 7.87 -12.17
N VAL A 137 4.04 7.68 -12.36
CA VAL A 137 3.12 7.35 -11.26
C VAL A 137 3.49 6.01 -10.64
N HIS A 138 3.74 4.98 -11.46
CA HIS A 138 4.17 3.66 -11.02
C HIS A 138 5.47 3.70 -10.21
N LEU A 139 6.50 4.38 -10.73
CA LEU A 139 7.80 4.48 -10.06
C LEU A 139 7.68 5.18 -8.70
N GLY A 140 6.96 6.30 -8.65
CA GLY A 140 6.75 7.07 -7.42
C GLY A 140 5.98 6.29 -6.36
N GLU A 141 4.99 5.50 -6.76
CA GLU A 141 4.19 4.64 -5.90
C GLU A 141 5.03 3.46 -5.37
N THR A 142 5.65 2.70 -6.27
CA THR A 142 6.47 1.53 -5.95
C THR A 142 7.59 1.88 -4.97
N GLU A 143 8.37 2.95 -5.23
CA GLU A 143 9.42 3.40 -4.32
C GLU A 143 8.86 3.83 -2.96
N SER A 144 7.73 4.55 -2.97
CA SER A 144 7.15 5.08 -1.73
C SER A 144 6.66 3.97 -0.81
N PHE A 145 6.00 2.97 -1.35
CA PHE A 145 5.51 1.83 -0.56
C PHE A 145 6.67 0.96 -0.07
N LEU A 146 7.65 0.69 -0.93
CA LEU A 146 8.83 -0.09 -0.54
C LEU A 146 9.61 0.61 0.58
N LEU A 147 9.93 1.90 0.44
CA LEU A 147 10.67 2.65 1.46
C LEU A 147 9.89 2.73 2.78
N ALA A 148 8.57 2.92 2.72
CA ALA A 148 7.75 2.95 3.92
C ALA A 148 7.73 1.58 4.61
N HIS A 149 7.63 0.49 3.86
CA HIS A 149 7.67 -0.86 4.41
C HIS A 149 9.04 -1.19 5.00
N GLN A 150 10.13 -0.90 4.29
CA GLN A 150 11.49 -1.12 4.79
C GLN A 150 11.78 -0.33 6.07
N ARG A 151 11.16 0.82 6.25
CA ARG A 151 11.40 1.68 7.43
C ARG A 151 10.43 1.46 8.58
N PHE A 152 9.18 1.15 8.29
CA PHE A 152 8.08 1.14 9.27
C PHE A 152 7.30 -0.18 9.29
N GLY A 153 7.58 -1.09 8.34
CA GLY A 153 6.93 -2.40 8.26
C GLY A 153 7.31 -3.31 9.44
N ARG A 154 6.45 -4.28 9.73
CA ARG A 154 6.70 -5.25 10.82
C ARG A 154 7.92 -6.14 10.51
N HIS A 155 8.03 -6.58 9.27
CA HIS A 155 9.06 -7.49 8.80
C HIS A 155 9.62 -6.97 7.46
N PRO A 156 10.65 -6.13 7.50
CA PRO A 156 11.29 -5.64 6.28
C PRO A 156 11.71 -6.80 5.36
N LEU A 157 11.66 -6.55 4.05
CA LEU A 157 12.13 -7.50 3.04
C LEU A 157 13.68 -7.49 3.03
N ASP A 158 14.27 -8.60 2.69
CA ASP A 158 15.68 -8.66 2.28
C ASP A 158 15.86 -8.09 0.86
N ASP A 159 17.10 -8.03 0.38
CA ASP A 159 17.40 -7.42 -0.92
C ASP A 159 16.73 -8.16 -2.07
N ALA A 160 16.68 -9.49 -2.03
CA ALA A 160 16.00 -10.31 -3.04
C ALA A 160 14.47 -10.08 -3.01
N GLY A 161 13.88 -10.00 -1.83
CA GLY A 161 12.46 -9.68 -1.66
C GLY A 161 12.13 -8.25 -2.10
N CYS A 162 13.05 -7.30 -1.96
CA CYS A 162 12.87 -5.95 -2.49
C CYS A 162 12.85 -5.95 -4.03
N ASP A 163 13.74 -6.69 -4.68
CA ASP A 163 13.75 -6.82 -6.14
C ASP A 163 12.50 -7.57 -6.63
N GLU A 164 12.09 -8.63 -5.94
CA GLU A 164 10.85 -9.35 -6.25
C GLU A 164 9.61 -8.45 -6.10
N TYR A 165 9.54 -7.62 -5.06
CA TYR A 165 8.48 -6.62 -4.91
C TYR A 165 8.39 -5.71 -6.14
N VAL A 166 9.52 -5.17 -6.61
CA VAL A 166 9.57 -4.30 -7.79
C VAL A 166 9.14 -5.09 -9.03
N ALA A 167 9.59 -6.32 -9.20
CA ALA A 167 9.19 -7.17 -10.33
C ALA A 167 7.68 -7.50 -10.30
N GLN A 168 7.10 -7.74 -9.13
CA GLN A 168 5.67 -8.00 -8.97
C GLN A 168 4.84 -6.74 -9.28
N THR A 169 5.24 -5.56 -8.81
CA THR A 169 4.54 -4.32 -9.15
C THR A 169 4.62 -4.00 -10.65
N ALA A 170 5.69 -4.42 -11.33
CA ALA A 170 5.83 -4.27 -12.78
C ALA A 170 4.77 -5.07 -13.57
N VAL A 171 4.23 -6.16 -13.03
CA VAL A 171 3.12 -6.90 -13.67
C VAL A 171 1.88 -6.00 -13.76
N VAL A 172 1.51 -5.34 -12.67
CA VAL A 172 0.39 -4.39 -12.63
C VAL A 172 0.63 -3.20 -13.57
N ALA A 173 1.85 -2.67 -13.57
CA ALA A 173 2.24 -1.54 -14.41
C ALA A 173 2.10 -1.86 -15.92
N ARG A 174 2.59 -3.05 -16.36
CA ARG A 174 2.42 -3.50 -17.75
C ARG A 174 0.96 -3.66 -18.14
N ALA A 175 0.15 -4.22 -17.25
CA ALA A 175 -1.29 -4.35 -17.48
C ALA A 175 -1.97 -2.99 -17.67
N LEU A 176 -1.52 -1.94 -16.95
CA LEU A 176 -2.00 -0.57 -17.12
C LEU A 176 -1.49 0.10 -18.40
N GLY A 177 -0.37 -0.34 -18.97
CA GLY A 177 0.19 0.22 -20.20
C GLY A 177 1.57 0.87 -20.05
N VAL A 178 2.27 0.64 -18.94
CA VAL A 178 3.70 1.00 -18.80
C VAL A 178 4.52 0.07 -19.68
N GLU A 179 5.33 0.60 -20.58
CA GLU A 179 6.05 -0.18 -21.60
C GLU A 179 7.24 -0.95 -21.02
N ASP A 180 8.06 -0.33 -20.20
CA ASP A 180 9.27 -0.92 -19.61
C ASP A 180 9.39 -0.63 -18.10
N PRO A 181 8.50 -1.17 -17.27
CA PRO A 181 8.60 -0.98 -15.83
C PRO A 181 9.80 -1.75 -15.27
N PRO A 182 10.52 -1.18 -14.29
CA PRO A 182 11.70 -1.81 -13.69
C PRO A 182 11.31 -3.08 -12.94
N VAL A 183 12.24 -4.04 -12.89
CA VAL A 183 12.07 -5.32 -12.20
C VAL A 183 13.07 -5.50 -11.06
N THR A 184 13.88 -4.48 -10.76
CA THR A 184 14.83 -4.45 -9.65
C THR A 184 14.83 -3.07 -8.98
N VAL A 185 15.26 -3.01 -7.73
CA VAL A 185 15.44 -1.74 -7.01
C VAL A 185 16.46 -0.83 -7.70
N ALA A 186 17.52 -1.39 -8.27
CA ALA A 186 18.50 -0.62 -9.02
C ALA A 186 17.88 0.02 -10.27
N GLY A 187 17.09 -0.73 -11.04
CA GLY A 187 16.34 -0.23 -12.19
C GLY A 187 15.31 0.83 -11.80
N LEU A 188 14.57 0.60 -10.71
CA LEU A 188 13.61 1.56 -10.15
C LEU A 188 14.28 2.91 -9.84
N ARG A 189 15.43 2.89 -9.16
CA ARG A 189 16.19 4.10 -8.84
C ARG A 189 16.74 4.81 -10.07
N ALA A 190 17.24 4.05 -11.04
CA ALA A 190 17.76 4.61 -12.29
C ALA A 190 16.66 5.31 -13.10
N GLN A 191 15.49 4.69 -13.25
CA GLN A 191 14.36 5.30 -13.96
C GLN A 191 13.81 6.53 -13.22
N LEU A 192 13.68 6.48 -11.88
CA LEU A 192 13.29 7.66 -11.09
C LEU A 192 14.26 8.82 -11.25
N ALA A 193 15.56 8.54 -11.30
CA ALA A 193 16.59 9.57 -11.54
C ALA A 193 16.44 10.19 -12.92
N GLY A 194 16.03 9.42 -13.93
CA GLY A 194 15.76 9.92 -15.29
C GLY A 194 14.68 11.00 -15.34
N PHE A 195 13.64 10.88 -14.51
CA PHE A 195 12.57 11.88 -14.43
C PHE A 195 12.98 13.21 -13.80
N ARG A 196 14.16 13.28 -13.14
CA ARG A 196 14.53 14.46 -12.33
C ARG A 196 14.47 15.79 -13.09
N GLY A 197 14.80 15.80 -14.37
CA GLY A 197 14.76 16.99 -15.23
C GLY A 197 13.35 17.47 -15.61
N GLU A 198 12.34 16.60 -15.46
CA GLU A 198 10.95 16.89 -15.77
C GLU A 198 10.14 17.37 -14.57
N LEU A 199 10.72 17.23 -13.36
CA LEU A 199 10.03 17.54 -12.10
C LEU A 199 10.17 19.01 -11.76
N ALA A 200 9.06 19.66 -11.47
CA ALA A 200 9.02 21.07 -11.16
C ALA A 200 7.95 21.39 -10.11
N SER A 201 8.21 22.45 -9.37
CA SER A 201 7.24 23.03 -8.45
C SER A 201 6.17 23.80 -9.22
N THR A 202 4.93 23.33 -9.15
CA THR A 202 3.77 24.06 -9.68
C THR A 202 2.88 24.55 -8.53
N ASP A 203 1.97 25.49 -8.79
CA ASP A 203 0.98 25.91 -7.80
C ASP A 203 0.08 24.74 -7.39
N ALA A 204 -0.25 23.86 -8.33
CA ALA A 204 -1.01 22.66 -8.07
C ALA A 204 -0.25 21.69 -7.14
N ALA A 205 1.06 21.48 -7.35
CA ALA A 205 1.90 20.64 -6.49
C ALA A 205 1.99 21.21 -5.07
N ARG A 206 2.23 22.53 -4.94
CA ARG A 206 2.23 23.21 -3.63
C ARG A 206 0.85 23.15 -2.95
N GLY A 207 -0.21 23.24 -3.75
CA GLY A 207 -1.59 23.10 -3.26
C GLY A 207 -1.86 21.70 -2.69
N VAL A 208 -1.36 20.63 -3.35
CA VAL A 208 -1.43 19.26 -2.82
C VAL A 208 -0.63 19.12 -1.54
N ALA A 209 0.59 19.66 -1.48
CA ALA A 209 1.40 19.62 -0.26
C ALA A 209 0.68 20.32 0.91
N THR A 210 0.12 21.51 0.67
CA THR A 210 -0.68 22.24 1.68
C THR A 210 -1.90 21.42 2.12
N PHE A 211 -2.64 20.84 1.17
CA PHE A 211 -3.81 20.01 1.46
C PHE A 211 -3.45 18.80 2.32
N LEU A 212 -2.42 18.05 1.94
CA LEU A 212 -2.02 16.84 2.66
C LEU A 212 -1.37 17.13 4.02
N LEU A 213 -0.62 18.22 4.15
CA LEU A 213 0.19 18.45 5.34
C LEU A 213 -0.50 19.39 6.37
N HIS A 214 -1.32 20.34 5.92
CA HIS A 214 -1.89 21.37 6.78
C HIS A 214 -3.41 21.33 6.89
N THR A 215 -4.11 20.93 5.82
CA THR A 215 -5.58 20.87 5.79
C THR A 215 -6.12 19.48 5.41
N PRO A 216 -5.62 18.40 6.05
CA PRO A 216 -6.04 17.06 5.68
C PRO A 216 -7.55 16.88 5.96
N PRO A 217 -8.25 16.10 5.08
CA PRO A 217 -9.68 15.87 5.21
C PRO A 217 -10.01 14.84 6.29
N VAL A 218 -9.39 14.99 7.47
CA VAL A 218 -9.61 14.09 8.61
C VAL A 218 -10.32 14.82 9.76
N PRO A 219 -11.18 14.12 10.53
CA PRO A 219 -11.78 14.69 11.74
C PRO A 219 -10.71 15.22 12.68
N TRP A 220 -11.04 16.26 13.43
CA TRP A 220 -10.09 16.91 14.35
C TRP A 220 -9.44 15.92 15.34
N VAL A 221 -10.21 14.93 15.82
CA VAL A 221 -9.72 13.86 16.72
C VAL A 221 -8.66 12.95 16.08
N ALA A 222 -8.65 12.82 14.76
CA ALA A 222 -7.68 12.00 14.02
C ALA A 222 -6.45 12.81 13.56
N ARG A 223 -6.48 14.14 13.66
CA ARG A 223 -5.39 15.01 13.19
C ARG A 223 -4.04 14.72 13.83
N PRO A 224 -3.92 14.44 15.16
CA PRO A 224 -2.63 14.12 15.75
C PRO A 224 -2.02 12.84 15.17
N GLY A 225 -2.83 11.78 15.01
CA GLY A 225 -2.39 10.53 14.38
C GLY A 225 -1.99 10.74 12.92
N TYR A 226 -2.80 11.49 12.16
CA TYR A 226 -2.46 11.82 10.77
C TYR A 226 -1.18 12.66 10.65
N ALA A 227 -0.95 13.59 11.56
CA ALA A 227 0.29 14.39 11.58
C ALA A 227 1.53 13.51 11.74
N LEU A 228 1.46 12.42 12.51
CA LEU A 228 2.54 11.43 12.61
C LEU A 228 2.72 10.64 11.31
N VAL A 229 1.63 10.28 10.61
CA VAL A 229 1.71 9.66 9.28
C VAL A 229 2.40 10.60 8.29
N ALA A 230 1.95 11.84 8.20
CA ALA A 230 2.52 12.86 7.32
C ALA A 230 3.98 13.16 7.66
N SER A 231 4.32 13.21 8.95
CA SER A 231 5.68 13.37 9.44
C SER A 231 6.59 12.21 9.00
N GLY A 232 6.13 10.96 9.12
CA GLY A 232 6.83 9.79 8.60
C GLY A 232 7.05 9.85 7.09
N ALA A 233 6.04 10.28 6.32
CA ALA A 233 6.15 10.48 4.88
C ALA A 233 7.19 11.52 4.51
N LEU A 234 7.22 12.66 5.22
CA LEU A 234 8.24 13.70 5.03
C LEU A 234 9.64 13.19 5.34
N ALA A 235 9.83 12.35 6.36
CA ALA A 235 11.14 11.77 6.69
C ALA A 235 11.69 10.84 5.59
N LEU A 236 10.82 10.31 4.74
CA LEU A 236 11.17 9.46 3.59
C LEU A 236 11.25 10.25 2.26
N LEU A 237 10.65 11.44 2.21
CA LEU A 237 10.67 12.27 1.01
C LEU A 237 12.06 12.91 0.83
N PRO A 238 12.68 12.85 -0.36
CA PRO A 238 13.97 13.49 -0.60
C PRO A 238 13.96 14.99 -0.26
N VAL A 239 15.07 15.49 0.25
CA VAL A 239 15.19 16.91 0.64
C VAL A 239 14.92 17.86 -0.52
N TRP A 240 15.36 17.51 -1.74
CA TRP A 240 15.09 18.30 -2.92
C TRP A 240 13.58 18.37 -3.22
N ALA A 241 12.85 17.25 -3.08
CA ALA A 241 11.40 17.23 -3.30
C ALA A 241 10.64 18.08 -2.27
N ARG A 242 11.06 18.07 -1.01
CA ARG A 242 10.50 18.98 0.02
C ARG A 242 10.69 20.44 -0.34
N ARG A 243 11.88 20.80 -0.87
CA ARG A 243 12.19 22.18 -1.32
C ARG A 243 11.31 22.60 -2.49
N GLU A 244 11.17 21.74 -3.50
CA GLU A 244 10.28 21.98 -4.65
C GLU A 244 8.82 22.20 -4.21
N LEU A 245 8.33 21.42 -3.25
CA LEU A 245 6.98 21.57 -2.70
C LEU A 245 6.82 22.78 -1.74
N GLY A 246 7.90 23.53 -1.48
CA GLY A 246 7.87 24.64 -0.53
C GLY A 246 7.72 24.21 0.93
N VAL A 247 7.98 22.92 1.23
CA VAL A 247 7.79 22.37 2.58
C VAL A 247 9.03 22.63 3.44
N ARG A 248 8.84 23.43 4.49
CA ARG A 248 9.89 23.72 5.49
C ARG A 248 10.04 22.54 6.45
N ALA A 249 10.76 21.50 6.03
CA ALA A 249 11.02 20.30 6.82
C ALA A 249 12.52 19.98 6.86
N PRO A 250 13.31 20.63 7.75
CA PRO A 250 14.75 20.40 7.86
C PRO A 250 15.05 18.93 8.13
N ALA A 251 16.06 18.39 7.43
CA ALA A 251 16.47 16.99 7.55
C ALA A 251 16.98 16.61 8.95
N ALA A 252 17.49 17.59 9.70
CA ALA A 252 17.93 17.38 11.09
C ALA A 252 16.85 16.78 12.00
N PHE A 253 15.57 17.01 11.69
CA PHE A 253 14.45 16.46 12.46
C PHE A 253 13.94 15.11 11.90
N ASP A 254 14.54 14.56 10.85
CA ASP A 254 14.09 13.28 10.28
C ASP A 254 14.18 12.09 11.25
N PRO A 255 15.21 11.99 12.15
CA PRO A 255 15.20 10.94 13.17
C PRO A 255 13.93 10.98 14.04
N LEU A 256 13.51 12.17 14.50
CA LEU A 256 12.29 12.33 15.30
C LEU A 256 11.03 12.00 14.49
N ARG A 257 10.97 12.44 13.23
CA ARG A 257 9.86 12.11 12.31
C ARG A 257 9.73 10.61 12.08
N ARG A 258 10.86 9.90 11.99
CA ARG A 258 10.89 8.44 11.86
C ARG A 258 10.36 7.75 13.11
N VAL A 259 10.69 8.24 14.30
CA VAL A 259 10.11 7.73 15.55
C VAL A 259 8.59 7.89 15.54
N GLY A 260 8.08 9.07 15.17
CA GLY A 260 6.64 9.31 15.03
C GLY A 260 5.97 8.38 14.00
N GLY A 261 6.61 8.19 12.83
CA GLY A 261 6.16 7.24 11.81
C GLY A 261 6.09 5.80 12.32
N THR A 262 7.10 5.35 13.06
CA THR A 262 7.12 4.01 13.68
C THR A 262 5.99 3.87 14.70
N ALA A 263 5.80 4.84 15.57
CA ALA A 263 4.75 4.80 16.60
C ALA A 263 3.34 4.71 15.99
N ILE A 264 3.06 5.55 14.99
CA ILE A 264 1.72 5.56 14.37
C ILE A 264 1.46 4.29 13.55
N THR A 265 2.42 3.79 12.79
CA THR A 265 2.25 2.53 12.04
C THR A 265 2.05 1.34 12.98
N ALA A 266 2.78 1.28 14.09
CA ALA A 266 2.56 0.28 15.13
C ALA A 266 1.15 0.38 15.74
N THR A 267 0.67 1.59 16.00
CA THR A 267 -0.69 1.83 16.54
C THR A 267 -1.77 1.42 15.53
N ILE A 268 -1.63 1.79 14.26
CA ILE A 268 -2.58 1.40 13.19
C ILE A 268 -2.60 -0.13 13.07
N ARG A 269 -1.44 -0.77 13.01
CA ARG A 269 -1.31 -2.22 12.92
C ARG A 269 -1.97 -2.90 14.12
N TRP A 270 -1.64 -2.48 15.34
CA TRP A 270 -2.29 -2.98 16.55
C TRP A 270 -3.80 -2.82 16.46
N THR A 271 -4.31 -1.71 15.95
CA THR A 271 -5.75 -1.47 15.77
C THR A 271 -6.36 -2.46 14.77
N LEU A 272 -5.74 -2.66 13.62
CA LEU A 272 -6.23 -3.55 12.55
C LEU A 272 -6.12 -5.03 12.90
N ASP A 273 -5.10 -5.46 13.63
CA ASP A 273 -4.92 -6.85 14.09
C ASP A 273 -6.11 -7.33 14.93
N SER A 274 -6.89 -6.43 15.53
CA SER A 274 -8.11 -6.80 16.27
C SER A 274 -9.23 -7.40 15.40
N LYS A 275 -9.16 -7.19 14.08
CA LYS A 275 -10.09 -7.72 13.08
C LYS A 275 -9.51 -8.88 12.26
N ALA A 276 -8.27 -9.29 12.51
CA ALA A 276 -7.68 -10.44 11.84
C ALA A 276 -8.39 -11.74 12.25
N PRO A 277 -8.61 -12.70 11.33
CA PRO A 277 -9.39 -13.93 11.61
C PRO A 277 -8.83 -14.83 12.72
N GLY A 278 -7.54 -14.69 13.07
CA GLY A 278 -6.90 -15.43 14.17
C GLY A 278 -7.18 -14.87 15.57
N ALA A 279 -7.41 -13.56 15.71
CA ALA A 279 -7.63 -12.91 17.00
C ALA A 279 -8.93 -13.36 17.71
N ALA A 280 -9.91 -13.86 16.96
CA ALA A 280 -11.16 -14.38 17.49
C ALA A 280 -10.99 -15.78 18.12
N ARG A 281 -10.02 -16.58 17.66
CA ARG A 281 -9.73 -17.93 18.19
C ARG A 281 -8.92 -17.89 19.48
N GLU A 282 -7.95 -16.99 19.60
CA GLU A 282 -7.16 -16.84 20.84
C GLU A 282 -7.98 -16.27 22.00
N ASN A 283 -8.91 -15.36 21.73
CA ASN A 283 -9.80 -14.82 22.78
C ASN A 283 -10.94 -15.79 23.17
N GLY A 284 -11.30 -16.74 22.30
CA GLY A 284 -12.24 -17.82 22.61
C GLY A 284 -11.60 -18.93 23.45
N ALA A 285 -10.39 -19.37 23.07
CA ALA A 285 -9.66 -20.43 23.76
C ALA A 285 -9.19 -20.01 25.17
N ALA A 286 -8.92 -18.74 25.41
CA ALA A 286 -8.57 -18.24 26.76
C ALA A 286 -9.77 -18.17 27.71
N ARG A 287 -11.01 -18.23 27.22
CA ARG A 287 -12.22 -18.24 28.03
C ARG A 287 -12.72 -19.68 28.38
N GLU A 288 -12.34 -20.67 27.56
CA GLU A 288 -12.74 -22.09 27.78
C GLU A 288 -11.76 -22.88 28.65
N ASN A 289 -10.52 -22.42 28.84
CA ASN A 289 -9.51 -23.09 29.69
C ASN A 289 -9.59 -22.72 31.17
N GLY A 290 -10.72 -22.21 31.66
CA GLY A 290 -11.02 -21.96 33.05
C GLY A 290 -11.76 -23.11 33.77
N ALA A 291 -11.84 -24.31 33.20
CA ALA A 291 -12.47 -25.48 33.84
C ALA A 291 -11.41 -26.52 34.26
N GLU A 292 -11.50 -26.93 35.53
CA GLU A 292 -10.63 -27.81 36.29
C GLU A 292 -10.26 -29.16 35.66
N PRO A 293 -9.12 -29.75 36.05
CA PRO A 293 -8.73 -31.08 35.58
C PRO A 293 -9.36 -32.20 36.42
N ALA A 294 -10.00 -33.16 35.79
CA ALA A 294 -10.41 -34.43 36.41
C ALA A 294 -9.34 -35.53 36.23
N PRO A 295 -9.21 -36.50 37.17
CA PRO A 295 -8.00 -37.30 37.36
C PRO A 295 -7.93 -38.55 36.48
N GLY A 296 -6.70 -39.04 36.35
CA GLY A 296 -6.19 -40.06 35.46
C GLY A 296 -6.80 -41.44 35.48
N ARG A 297 -6.50 -42.19 34.43
CA ARG A 297 -6.38 -43.68 34.47
C ARG A 297 -5.23 -44.16 33.57
N HIS A 298 -4.45 -45.06 34.20
CA HIS A 298 -3.36 -45.86 33.62
C HIS A 298 -3.84 -46.90 32.60
N GLY A 299 -2.96 -47.29 31.70
CA GLY A 299 -3.08 -48.56 31.00
C GLY A 299 -2.30 -48.66 29.71
N ILE A 300 -1.07 -49.18 29.77
CA ILE A 300 -0.33 -49.77 28.63
C ILE A 300 -0.85 -51.20 28.49
N PRO A 301 -0.93 -51.85 27.30
CA PRO A 301 0.16 -52.75 26.96
C PRO A 301 0.62 -52.78 25.47
N ASP A 302 1.85 -53.23 25.36
CA ASP A 302 2.63 -53.65 24.20
C ASP A 302 2.02 -54.69 23.31
N GLY A 303 2.50 -54.77 22.02
CA GLY A 303 2.47 -55.93 21.17
C GLY A 303 2.59 -55.61 19.67
N PRO A 304 3.13 -56.52 18.86
CA PRO A 304 4.53 -56.61 18.49
C PRO A 304 4.84 -56.18 17.01
N ARG A 305 6.09 -55.89 16.76
CA ARG A 305 6.72 -55.61 15.46
C ARG A 305 6.67 -56.81 14.52
N ARG A 306 6.44 -56.62 13.22
CA ARG A 306 6.77 -57.52 12.15
C ARG A 306 7.55 -56.86 11.00
N PRO A 307 8.46 -57.59 10.33
CA PRO A 307 9.61 -57.03 9.67
C PRO A 307 9.42 -56.75 8.18
N LEU A 308 10.34 -55.92 7.66
CA LEU A 308 10.64 -55.63 6.27
C LEU A 308 10.73 -56.88 5.36
N ARG A 309 10.16 -56.79 4.16
CA ARG A 309 10.54 -57.61 3.02
C ARG A 309 10.99 -56.72 1.87
N THR A 310 12.25 -56.85 1.58
CA THR A 310 12.92 -56.49 0.33
C THR A 310 12.51 -57.41 -0.81
N LEU A 311 12.28 -56.88 -2.01
CA LEU A 311 12.44 -57.48 -3.35
C LEU A 311 12.58 -56.23 -4.27
N GLY A 312 13.59 -55.98 -5.04
CA GLY A 312 14.54 -56.75 -5.80
C GLY A 312 14.07 -56.98 -7.23
N GLY A 313 14.66 -56.21 -8.20
CA GLY A 313 14.96 -56.61 -9.56
C GLY A 313 13.80 -56.47 -10.58
N THR A 314 13.88 -55.70 -11.58
CA THR A 314 14.60 -55.66 -12.88
C THR A 314 14.34 -54.36 -13.57
#